data_b59234c7657b2024646a154b0e843879
#
_entry.id   b59234c7657b2024646a154b0e843879
#
_cell.length_a   1.000
_cell.length_b   1.000
_cell.length_c   1.000
_cell.angle_alpha   90.00
_cell.angle_beta   90.00
_cell.angle_gamma   90.00
#
_symmetry.space_group_name_H-M   'P 1'
#
loop_
_entity.id
_entity.type
_entity.pdbx_description
1 polymer ?
#
loop_
_entity_poly.entity_id
_entity_poly.type
_entity_poly.pdbx_seq_one_letter_code
_entity_poly.pdbx_strand_id
1 'polypeptide(L)'
;HDAVRPFVEQSAIDGSIDALDQFTAATVAYASTDTVLLTEDLGDLKVVKSVPDRPNTFRAQTPQSFRFATIRHAYDLAAADPDFHPTDDTRVVVDYLPDEPVAIVSGAETNLKITTLEDIPTAERIAEEILGRDPKEEARARMHALLAQAAGQMHR
;
A
#
# COMPACT_ATOMS: atom_id res chain seq x y z
N HIS A 1 8.99 5.95 0.07
CA HIS A 1 7.68 6.58 -0.20
C HIS A 1 7.75 7.46 -1.44
N ASP A 2 6.71 7.40 -2.26
CA ASP A 2 6.56 8.23 -3.47
C ASP A 2 6.34 9.70 -3.10
N ALA A 3 7.18 10.61 -3.57
CA ALA A 3 7.00 12.05 -3.35
C ALA A 3 5.69 12.59 -3.97
N VAL A 4 5.14 11.89 -4.97
CA VAL A 4 3.87 12.23 -5.64
C VAL A 4 2.62 11.68 -4.94
N ARG A 5 2.74 11.17 -3.69
CA ARG A 5 1.64 10.78 -2.81
C ARG A 5 1.62 11.66 -1.55
N PRO A 6 1.17 12.91 -1.65
CA PRO A 6 1.28 13.87 -0.55
C PRO A 6 0.29 13.61 0.60
N PHE A 7 -0.71 12.73 0.40
CA PHE A 7 -1.80 12.51 1.36
C PHE A 7 -1.66 11.20 2.14
N VAL A 8 -0.42 10.73 2.35
CA VAL A 8 -0.18 9.55 3.17
C VAL A 8 -0.61 9.81 4.62
N GLU A 9 -1.42 8.92 5.18
CA GLU A 9 -1.84 9.01 6.57
C GLU A 9 -0.74 8.52 7.52
N GLN A 10 -0.66 9.13 8.71
CA GLN A 10 0.31 8.72 9.73
C GLN A 10 0.14 7.25 10.12
N SER A 11 -1.11 6.77 10.18
CA SER A 11 -1.42 5.37 10.44
C SER A 11 -0.80 4.38 9.45
N ALA A 12 -0.71 4.76 8.18
CA ALA A 12 -0.06 3.94 7.16
C ALA A 12 1.46 3.91 7.33
N ILE A 13 2.06 5.04 7.76
CA ILE A 13 3.49 5.13 8.06
C ILE A 13 3.81 4.26 9.28
N ASP A 14 3.09 4.49 10.39
CA ASP A 14 3.30 3.77 11.65
C ASP A 14 3.09 2.26 11.44
N GLY A 15 1.97 1.88 10.82
CA GLY A 15 1.67 0.48 10.52
C GLY A 15 2.70 -0.21 9.63
N SER A 16 3.33 0.52 8.69
CA SER A 16 4.38 -0.04 7.86
C SER A 16 5.69 -0.27 8.62
N ILE A 17 5.94 0.50 9.69
CA ILE A 17 7.09 0.31 10.59
C ILE A 17 6.80 -0.83 11.57
N ASP A 18 5.62 -0.81 12.20
CA ASP A 18 5.19 -1.84 13.17
C ASP A 18 5.15 -3.25 12.54
N ALA A 19 4.76 -3.35 11.26
CA ALA A 19 4.78 -4.62 10.55
C ALA A 19 6.17 -5.26 10.48
N LEU A 20 7.24 -4.45 10.51
CA LEU A 20 8.62 -4.95 10.50
C LEU A 20 9.05 -5.59 11.83
N ASP A 21 8.24 -5.57 12.86
CA ASP A 21 8.51 -6.34 14.09
C ASP A 21 8.28 -7.84 13.89
N GLN A 22 7.42 -8.22 12.93
CA GLN A 22 7.08 -9.61 12.64
C GLN A 22 7.50 -10.04 11.22
N PHE A 23 7.68 -9.11 10.30
CA PHE A 23 8.02 -9.34 8.90
C PHE A 23 9.32 -8.63 8.53
N THR A 24 9.90 -9.01 7.43
CA THR A 24 11.12 -8.33 6.90
C THR A 24 10.80 -7.30 5.82
N ALA A 25 9.55 -7.31 5.33
CA ALA A 25 9.04 -6.39 4.33
C ALA A 25 7.55 -6.09 4.56
N ALA A 26 7.11 -4.89 4.23
CA ALA A 26 5.73 -4.45 4.29
C ALA A 26 5.42 -3.46 3.16
N THR A 27 4.20 -3.51 2.63
CA THR A 27 3.70 -2.57 1.63
C THR A 27 2.35 -2.02 2.05
N VAL A 28 2.15 -0.73 1.87
CA VAL A 28 0.83 -0.13 2.03
C VAL A 28 0.01 -0.43 0.79
N ALA A 29 -1.21 -0.92 0.98
CA ALA A 29 -2.12 -1.22 -0.11
C ALA A 29 -3.58 -1.09 0.34
N TYR A 30 -4.49 -0.87 -0.59
CA TYR A 30 -5.92 -0.92 -0.30
C TYR A 30 -6.66 -1.86 -1.27
N ALA A 31 -7.76 -2.45 -0.79
CA ALA A 31 -8.50 -3.43 -1.54
C ALA A 31 -9.02 -2.85 -2.88
N SER A 32 -8.89 -3.59 -3.96
CA SER A 32 -9.45 -3.17 -5.25
C SER A 32 -10.97 -3.23 -5.21
N THR A 33 -11.61 -2.14 -5.60
CA THR A 33 -13.07 -2.06 -5.80
C THR A 33 -13.48 -2.55 -7.19
N ASP A 34 -12.54 -2.55 -8.13
CA ASP A 34 -12.76 -2.96 -9.51
C ASP A 34 -12.44 -4.44 -9.73
N THR A 35 -13.03 -5.01 -10.77
CA THR A 35 -12.63 -6.32 -11.28
C THR A 35 -11.35 -6.16 -12.10
N VAL A 36 -10.28 -6.83 -11.67
CA VAL A 36 -8.99 -6.83 -12.36
C VAL A 36 -8.94 -8.01 -13.33
N LEU A 37 -8.48 -7.77 -14.55
CA LEU A 37 -8.27 -8.79 -15.57
C LEU A 37 -6.77 -9.00 -15.78
N LEU A 38 -6.28 -10.23 -15.61
CA LEU A 38 -4.96 -10.60 -16.09
C LEU A 38 -5.07 -11.04 -17.55
N THR A 39 -4.19 -10.51 -18.40
CA THR A 39 -4.24 -10.74 -19.84
C THR A 39 -2.98 -11.43 -20.34
N GLU A 40 -3.07 -12.06 -21.51
CA GLU A 40 -1.94 -12.54 -22.31
C GLU A 40 -2.09 -12.09 -23.75
N ASP A 41 -0.97 -12.06 -24.47
CA ASP A 41 -0.95 -11.67 -25.89
C ASP A 41 -1.28 -12.88 -26.78
N LEU A 42 -2.23 -12.69 -27.69
CA LEU A 42 -2.57 -13.65 -28.74
C LEU A 42 -2.42 -12.94 -30.11
N GLY A 43 -1.21 -13.00 -30.65
CA GLY A 43 -0.85 -12.19 -31.81
C GLY A 43 -0.91 -10.70 -31.48
N ASP A 44 -1.68 -9.94 -32.25
CA ASP A 44 -1.88 -8.49 -32.04
C ASP A 44 -3.00 -8.16 -31.04
N LEU A 45 -3.63 -9.16 -30.44
CA LEU A 45 -4.76 -9.00 -29.51
C LEU A 45 -4.36 -9.36 -28.08
N LYS A 46 -4.96 -8.67 -27.12
CA LYS A 46 -4.94 -9.10 -25.71
C LYS A 46 -6.20 -9.87 -25.37
N VAL A 47 -6.03 -11.06 -24.80
CA VAL A 47 -7.12 -11.90 -24.32
C VAL A 47 -7.06 -12.04 -22.81
N VAL A 48 -8.22 -12.23 -22.17
CA VAL A 48 -8.29 -12.44 -20.73
C VAL A 48 -7.75 -13.82 -20.40
N LYS A 49 -6.70 -13.86 -19.58
CA LYS A 49 -6.09 -15.10 -19.08
C LYS A 49 -6.75 -15.58 -17.79
N SER A 50 -7.00 -14.67 -16.87
CA SER A 50 -7.65 -14.97 -15.60
C SER A 50 -8.25 -13.72 -14.95
N VAL A 51 -9.14 -13.95 -14.00
CA VAL A 51 -9.77 -12.92 -13.18
C VAL A 51 -9.47 -13.24 -11.72
N PRO A 52 -8.56 -12.51 -11.05
CA PRO A 52 -8.26 -12.73 -9.64
C PRO A 52 -9.49 -12.51 -8.76
N ASP A 53 -9.57 -13.23 -7.66
CA ASP A 53 -10.61 -13.03 -6.66
C ASP A 53 -10.47 -11.65 -6.02
N ARG A 54 -11.56 -10.87 -6.02
CA ARG A 54 -11.57 -9.50 -5.50
C ARG A 54 -11.08 -9.38 -4.05
N PRO A 55 -11.46 -10.26 -3.10
CA PRO A 55 -10.95 -10.19 -1.72
C PRO A 55 -9.43 -10.29 -1.61
N ASN A 56 -8.78 -10.89 -2.60
CA ASN A 56 -7.32 -11.10 -2.64
C ASN A 56 -6.61 -10.12 -3.59
N THR A 57 -7.34 -9.11 -4.10
CA THR A 57 -6.80 -8.14 -5.05
C THR A 57 -6.67 -6.77 -4.40
N PHE A 58 -5.43 -6.27 -4.33
CA PHE A 58 -5.09 -5.00 -3.71
C PHE A 58 -4.37 -4.09 -4.69
N ARG A 59 -4.55 -2.80 -4.51
CA ARG A 59 -3.83 -1.75 -5.25
C ARG A 59 -2.66 -1.30 -4.39
N ALA A 60 -1.45 -1.57 -4.85
CA ALA A 60 -0.23 -1.19 -4.15
C ALA A 60 -0.10 0.33 -4.05
N GLN A 61 0.33 0.76 -2.87
CA GLN A 61 0.65 2.15 -2.57
C GLN A 61 2.06 2.22 -1.96
N THR A 62 2.40 3.36 -1.41
CA THR A 62 3.56 3.56 -0.55
C THR A 62 3.14 4.28 0.74
N PRO A 63 3.86 4.09 1.87
CA PRO A 63 5.21 3.52 2.02
C PRO A 63 5.32 2.03 1.67
N GLN A 64 6.51 1.65 1.21
CA GLN A 64 6.99 0.27 1.18
C GLN A 64 8.20 0.23 2.12
N SER A 65 8.14 -0.63 3.13
CA SER A 65 9.10 -0.66 4.24
C SER A 65 9.81 -2.00 4.29
N PHE A 66 11.12 -1.99 4.53
CA PHE A 66 11.95 -3.18 4.48
C PHE A 66 13.01 -3.17 5.58
N ARG A 67 13.34 -4.35 6.11
CA ARG A 67 14.64 -4.53 6.78
C ARG A 67 15.74 -4.36 5.73
N PHE A 68 16.75 -3.56 6.05
CA PHE A 68 17.83 -3.23 5.10
C PHE A 68 18.49 -4.48 4.50
N ALA A 69 18.76 -5.49 5.33
CA ALA A 69 19.37 -6.73 4.86
C ALA A 69 18.52 -7.46 3.83
N THR A 70 17.18 -7.48 4.02
CA THR A 70 16.25 -8.15 3.13
C THR A 70 16.21 -7.47 1.76
N ILE A 71 15.93 -6.17 1.74
CA ILE A 71 15.84 -5.46 0.45
C ILE A 71 17.17 -5.44 -0.29
N ARG A 72 18.29 -5.29 0.43
CA ARG A 72 19.62 -5.35 -0.16
C ARG A 72 19.89 -6.70 -0.80
N HIS A 73 19.58 -7.80 -0.10
CA HIS A 73 19.78 -9.15 -0.62
C HIS A 73 18.89 -9.42 -1.86
N ALA A 74 17.63 -8.97 -1.83
CA ALA A 74 16.75 -9.08 -2.98
C ALA A 74 17.32 -8.39 -4.22
N TYR A 75 17.85 -7.17 -4.08
CA TYR A 75 18.49 -6.44 -5.18
C TYR A 75 19.82 -7.06 -5.62
N ASP A 76 20.61 -7.62 -4.72
CA ASP A 76 21.85 -8.32 -5.09
C ASP A 76 21.55 -9.56 -5.95
N LEU A 77 20.46 -10.28 -5.67
CA LEU A 77 19.99 -11.39 -6.50
C LEU A 77 19.43 -10.89 -7.85
N ALA A 78 18.60 -9.86 -7.82
CA ALA A 78 17.99 -9.27 -9.02
C ALA A 78 19.04 -8.72 -10.00
N ALA A 79 20.16 -8.19 -9.49
CA ALA A 79 21.25 -7.66 -10.32
C ALA A 79 21.90 -8.70 -11.23
N ALA A 80 21.73 -9.99 -10.93
CA ALA A 80 22.20 -11.10 -11.78
C ALA A 80 21.24 -11.50 -12.90
N ASP A 81 20.00 -10.97 -12.87
CA ASP A 81 18.98 -11.26 -13.87
C ASP A 81 18.85 -10.12 -14.89
N PRO A 82 19.31 -10.30 -16.13
CA PRO A 82 19.27 -9.26 -17.15
C PRO A 82 17.85 -8.91 -17.62
N ASP A 83 16.86 -9.79 -17.38
CA ASP A 83 15.48 -9.62 -17.82
C ASP A 83 14.60 -9.00 -16.72
N PHE A 84 15.19 -8.70 -15.57
CA PHE A 84 14.44 -8.13 -14.46
C PHE A 84 14.26 -6.60 -14.57
N HIS A 85 13.01 -6.20 -14.73
CA HIS A 85 12.59 -4.78 -14.76
C HIS A 85 11.56 -4.52 -13.67
N PRO A 86 11.98 -4.16 -12.43
CA PRO A 86 11.07 -3.94 -11.31
C PRO A 86 10.17 -2.73 -11.54
N THR A 87 8.90 -2.87 -11.17
CA THR A 87 7.94 -1.77 -11.15
C THR A 87 7.93 -1.06 -9.79
N ASP A 88 8.27 -1.80 -8.71
CA ASP A 88 8.41 -1.31 -7.35
C ASP A 88 9.32 -2.24 -6.51
N ASP A 89 9.67 -1.79 -5.29
CA ASP A 89 10.57 -2.53 -4.40
C ASP A 89 9.92 -3.79 -3.82
N THR A 90 8.59 -3.80 -3.63
CA THR A 90 7.85 -4.98 -3.18
C THR A 90 8.01 -6.13 -4.18
N ARG A 91 7.96 -5.83 -5.48
CA ARG A 91 8.15 -6.79 -6.55
C ARG A 91 9.50 -7.48 -6.46
N VAL A 92 10.55 -6.73 -6.12
CA VAL A 92 11.92 -7.29 -5.99
C VAL A 92 11.96 -8.34 -4.88
N VAL A 93 11.35 -8.05 -3.73
CA VAL A 93 11.31 -9.02 -2.62
C VAL A 93 10.50 -10.26 -3.00
N VAL A 94 9.30 -10.09 -3.57
CA VAL A 94 8.42 -11.21 -3.94
C VAL A 94 9.04 -12.13 -4.97
N ASP A 95 9.71 -11.58 -5.98
CA ASP A 95 10.27 -12.37 -7.09
C ASP A 95 11.58 -13.06 -6.71
N TYR A 96 12.43 -12.45 -5.85
CA TYR A 96 13.77 -12.96 -5.54
C TYR A 96 13.91 -13.57 -4.15
N LEU A 97 12.98 -13.33 -3.25
CA LEU A 97 12.93 -13.91 -1.91
C LEU A 97 11.55 -14.51 -1.64
N PRO A 98 11.13 -15.55 -2.37
CA PRO A 98 9.76 -16.08 -2.31
C PRO A 98 9.38 -16.66 -0.94
N ASP A 99 10.35 -16.96 -0.09
CA ASP A 99 10.12 -17.43 1.28
C ASP A 99 9.97 -16.29 2.30
N GLU A 100 10.19 -15.03 1.86
CA GLU A 100 10.04 -13.84 2.70
C GLU A 100 8.66 -13.20 2.46
N PRO A 101 7.70 -13.37 3.37
CA PRO A 101 6.38 -12.79 3.20
C PRO A 101 6.43 -11.26 3.33
N VAL A 102 5.73 -10.57 2.41
CA VAL A 102 5.53 -9.12 2.47
C VAL A 102 4.18 -8.83 3.12
N ALA A 103 4.19 -8.17 4.27
CA ALA A 103 2.97 -7.78 4.96
C ALA A 103 2.20 -6.70 4.18
N ILE A 104 0.87 -6.81 4.16
CA ILE A 104 0.00 -5.75 3.65
C ILE A 104 -0.46 -4.88 4.82
N VAL A 105 -0.21 -3.59 4.73
CA VAL A 105 -0.69 -2.56 5.67
C VAL A 105 -1.82 -1.79 5.00
N SER A 106 -2.89 -1.54 5.75
CA SER A 106 -4.05 -0.84 5.22
C SER A 106 -3.70 0.57 4.75
N GLY A 107 -3.92 0.81 3.48
CA GLY A 107 -3.87 2.13 2.86
C GLY A 107 -5.26 2.73 2.71
N ALA A 108 -5.32 3.89 2.07
CA ALA A 108 -6.55 4.62 1.82
C ALA A 108 -6.62 5.09 0.36
N GLU A 109 -7.83 5.26 -0.14
CA GLU A 109 -8.04 5.81 -1.49
C GLU A 109 -7.51 7.24 -1.60
N THR A 110 -7.57 7.99 -0.49
CA THR A 110 -7.00 9.34 -0.37
C THR A 110 -5.48 9.41 -0.53
N ASN A 111 -4.75 8.30 -0.34
CA ASN A 111 -3.31 8.22 -0.61
C ASN A 111 -3.04 8.13 -2.14
N LEU A 112 -3.61 9.10 -2.86
CA LEU A 112 -3.56 9.22 -4.31
C LEU A 112 -2.14 9.44 -4.80
N LYS A 113 -1.78 8.78 -5.91
CA LYS A 113 -0.56 9.09 -6.69
C LYS A 113 -0.90 10.16 -7.74
N ILE A 114 -0.35 11.35 -7.60
CA ILE A 114 -0.55 12.46 -8.55
C ILE A 114 0.49 12.30 -9.66
N THR A 115 0.04 11.87 -10.84
CA THR A 115 0.92 11.59 -11.99
C THR A 115 0.51 12.31 -13.26
N THR A 116 -0.75 12.71 -13.34
CA THR A 116 -1.31 13.40 -14.51
C THR A 116 -2.04 14.67 -14.10
N LEU A 117 -2.36 15.55 -15.07
CA LEU A 117 -3.13 16.75 -14.80
C LEU A 117 -4.58 16.44 -14.36
N GLU A 118 -5.10 15.33 -14.79
CA GLU A 118 -6.43 14.84 -14.42
C GLU A 118 -6.53 14.48 -12.94
N ASP A 119 -5.41 14.17 -12.27
CA ASP A 119 -5.38 13.88 -10.84
C ASP A 119 -5.54 15.13 -9.96
N ILE A 120 -5.22 16.32 -10.51
CA ILE A 120 -5.19 17.58 -9.74
C ILE A 120 -6.53 17.93 -9.09
N PRO A 121 -7.68 17.92 -9.79
CA PRO A 121 -8.97 18.24 -9.15
C PRO A 121 -9.32 17.30 -7.98
N THR A 122 -8.95 16.01 -8.09
CA THR A 122 -9.13 15.05 -7.01
C THR A 122 -8.20 15.35 -5.84
N ALA A 123 -6.96 15.72 -6.13
CA ALA A 123 -5.97 16.09 -5.11
C ALA A 123 -6.39 17.36 -4.36
N GLU A 124 -6.90 18.37 -5.04
CA GLU A 124 -7.42 19.61 -4.44
C GLU A 124 -8.58 19.31 -3.48
N ARG A 125 -9.55 18.50 -3.89
CA ARG A 125 -10.67 18.07 -3.03
C ARG A 125 -10.17 17.33 -1.78
N ILE A 126 -9.21 16.41 -1.91
CA ILE A 126 -8.62 15.70 -0.78
C ILE A 126 -7.92 16.69 0.16
N ALA A 127 -7.15 17.64 -0.40
CA ALA A 127 -6.46 18.65 0.39
C ALA A 127 -7.46 19.54 1.17
N GLU A 128 -8.55 19.97 0.58
CA GLU A 128 -9.61 20.74 1.23
C GLU A 128 -10.26 19.94 2.37
N GLU A 129 -10.53 18.65 2.17
CA GLU A 129 -11.07 17.77 3.21
C GLU A 129 -10.12 17.61 4.39
N ILE A 130 -8.81 17.48 4.13
CA ILE A 130 -7.78 17.36 5.17
C ILE A 130 -7.61 18.68 5.93
N LEU A 131 -7.52 19.80 5.22
CA LEU A 131 -7.34 21.13 5.82
C LEU A 131 -8.58 21.62 6.56
N GLY A 132 -9.77 21.20 6.15
CA GLY A 132 -11.03 21.50 6.83
C GLY A 132 -11.27 20.69 8.12
N ARG A 133 -10.47 19.65 8.39
CA ARG A 133 -10.55 18.88 9.65
C ARG A 133 -9.93 19.66 10.79
N ASP A 134 -10.69 19.89 11.87
CA ASP A 134 -10.13 20.44 13.11
C ASP A 134 -9.29 19.36 13.81
N PRO A 135 -7.97 19.56 14.00
CA PRO A 135 -7.10 18.60 14.70
C PRO A 135 -7.57 18.24 16.10
N LYS A 136 -8.32 19.16 16.77
CA LYS A 136 -8.89 18.92 18.10
C LYS A 136 -10.10 17.99 18.04
N GLU A 137 -10.90 18.07 16.99
CA GLU A 137 -12.03 17.16 16.79
C GLU A 137 -11.53 15.76 16.44
N GLU A 138 -10.51 15.63 15.62
CA GLU A 138 -9.87 14.34 15.33
C GLU A 138 -9.27 13.70 16.57
N ALA A 139 -8.54 14.45 17.37
CA ALA A 139 -7.96 13.95 18.62
C ALA A 139 -9.05 13.49 19.62
N ARG A 140 -10.17 14.22 19.71
CA ARG A 140 -11.34 13.81 20.52
C ARG A 140 -11.99 12.53 19.98
N ALA A 141 -12.17 12.41 18.67
CA ALA A 141 -12.75 11.22 18.03
C ALA A 141 -11.88 9.99 18.28
N ARG A 142 -10.56 10.11 18.14
CA ARG A 142 -9.60 9.02 18.45
C ARG A 142 -9.66 8.61 19.92
N MET A 143 -9.71 9.58 20.84
CA MET A 143 -9.83 9.31 22.28
C MET A 143 -11.13 8.57 22.59
N HIS A 144 -12.26 9.00 22.03
CA HIS A 144 -13.55 8.32 22.21
C HIS A 144 -13.54 6.89 21.67
N ALA A 145 -12.91 6.65 20.51
CA ALA A 145 -12.78 5.32 19.94
C ALA A 145 -11.95 4.38 20.83
N LEU A 146 -10.82 4.86 21.38
CA LEU A 146 -9.98 4.11 22.30
C LEU A 146 -10.71 3.77 23.61
N LEU A 147 -11.45 4.72 24.18
CA LEU A 147 -12.25 4.49 25.39
C LEU A 147 -13.37 3.49 25.14
N ALA A 148 -14.02 3.52 23.98
CA ALA A 148 -15.06 2.55 23.62
C ALA A 148 -14.48 1.13 23.46
N GLN A 149 -13.31 1.00 22.85
CA GLN A 149 -12.61 -0.29 22.75
C GLN A 149 -12.20 -0.83 24.12
N ALA A 150 -11.65 0.01 25.00
CA ALA A 150 -11.27 -0.38 26.36
C ALA A 150 -12.50 -0.83 27.18
N ALA A 151 -13.62 -0.12 27.08
CA ALA A 151 -14.87 -0.49 27.75
C ALA A 151 -15.45 -1.83 27.22
N GLY A 152 -15.34 -2.09 25.93
CA GLY A 152 -15.78 -3.36 25.32
C GLY A 152 -14.95 -4.58 25.72
N GLN A 153 -13.69 -4.38 26.12
CA GLN A 153 -12.81 -5.45 26.60
C GLN A 153 -13.02 -5.79 28.09
N MET A 154 -13.56 -4.86 28.88
CA MET A 154 -13.84 -5.09 30.31
C MET A 154 -15.14 -5.86 30.57
N HIS A 155 -15.95 -6.12 29.54
CA HIS A 155 -17.24 -6.83 29.64
C HIS A 155 -17.20 -8.23 29.01
N ARG A 156 -16.01 -8.77 28.74
CA ARG A 156 -15.76 -10.14 28.33
C ARG A 156 -14.89 -10.84 29.38
#